data_ac6d5b6a1ecb46ee3c49ad1832008c93
#
_entry.id   ac6d5b6a1ecb46ee3c49ad1832008c93
#
_cell.length_a   1.000
_cell.length_b   1.000
_cell.length_c   1.000
_cell.angle_alpha   90.00
_cell.angle_beta   90.00
_cell.angle_gamma   90.00
#
_symmetry.space_group_name_H-M   'P 1'
#
loop_
_entity.id
_entity.type
_entity.pdbx_description
1 polymer ?
#
loop_
_entity_poly.entity_id
_entity_poly.type
_entity_poly.pdbx_seq_one_letter_code
_entity_poly.pdbx_strand_id
1 'polypeptide(L)'
;MLNIKITKPTLLLVDDEPVNLRVLKQLLANDYQLIFARNGEEALKLTETRQPNLILLDVMMPGLTGFEVCRQLKQQADTRHIPVIFVTALNDEHEETEGFDAGAVDYITKPISPAIVKARVKTHLSLVQADELLDSRLQVVQRLGKAAEYKDN
;
A
#
# COMPACT_ATOMS: atom_id res chain seq x y z
N MET A 1 11.87 29.17 -12.68
CA MET A 1 12.26 27.78 -12.41
C MET A 1 11.36 27.18 -11.34
N LEU A 2 10.56 26.23 -11.71
CA LEU A 2 9.69 25.54 -10.77
C LEU A 2 10.52 24.55 -9.95
N ASN A 3 10.72 24.83 -8.66
CA ASN A 3 11.30 23.88 -7.73
C ASN A 3 10.23 22.83 -7.37
N ILE A 4 10.12 21.81 -8.20
CA ILE A 4 9.28 20.67 -7.88
C ILE A 4 10.07 19.78 -6.92
N LYS A 5 9.70 19.84 -5.63
CA LYS A 5 10.21 18.85 -4.67
C LYS A 5 9.53 17.52 -4.94
N ILE A 6 10.27 16.60 -5.57
CA ILE A 6 9.83 15.23 -5.68
C ILE A 6 10.04 14.59 -4.32
N THR A 7 8.95 14.42 -3.55
CA THR A 7 8.99 13.68 -2.30
C THR A 7 8.97 12.20 -2.58
N LYS A 8 9.82 11.45 -1.87
CA LYS A 8 9.80 9.98 -1.95
C LYS A 8 8.47 9.45 -1.43
N PRO A 9 7.91 8.41 -2.05
CA PRO A 9 6.74 7.75 -1.49
C PRO A 9 7.02 7.18 -0.10
N THR A 10 5.99 7.15 0.74
CA THR A 10 6.08 6.62 2.11
C THR A 10 5.55 5.20 2.14
N LEU A 11 6.34 4.28 2.67
CA LEU A 11 5.93 2.90 2.89
C LEU A 11 5.77 2.64 4.39
N LEU A 12 4.71 1.94 4.75
CA LEU A 12 4.54 1.39 6.10
C LEU A 12 4.99 -0.07 6.08
N LEU A 13 5.95 -0.40 6.92
CA LEU A 13 6.49 -1.76 7.07
C LEU A 13 5.99 -2.32 8.40
N VAL A 14 5.28 -3.45 8.36
CA VAL A 14 4.65 -4.05 9.53
C VAL A 14 5.15 -5.47 9.73
N ASP A 15 5.86 -5.71 10.83
CA ASP A 15 6.35 -7.01 11.23
C ASP A 15 6.65 -6.97 12.74
N ASP A 16 6.34 -8.04 13.47
CA ASP A 16 6.60 -8.10 14.90
C ASP A 16 8.06 -8.39 15.23
N GLU A 17 8.84 -8.86 14.26
CA GLU A 17 10.26 -9.16 14.44
C GLU A 17 11.14 -7.99 13.97
N PRO A 18 11.91 -7.35 14.88
CA PRO A 18 12.77 -6.22 14.50
C PRO A 18 13.80 -6.54 13.43
N VAL A 19 14.26 -7.79 13.37
CA VAL A 19 15.24 -8.25 12.36
C VAL A 19 14.66 -8.11 10.96
N ASN A 20 13.39 -8.51 10.77
CA ASN A 20 12.73 -8.43 9.48
C ASN A 20 12.54 -6.97 9.03
N LEU A 21 12.16 -6.09 9.96
CA LEU A 21 12.04 -4.66 9.68
C LEU A 21 13.38 -4.04 9.27
N ARG A 22 14.45 -4.48 9.92
CA ARG A 22 15.80 -4.00 9.60
C ARG A 22 16.24 -4.40 8.20
N VAL A 23 15.96 -5.63 7.79
CA VAL A 23 16.26 -6.12 6.45
C VAL A 23 15.51 -5.29 5.40
N LEU A 24 14.21 -5.07 5.60
CA LEU A 24 13.41 -4.26 4.69
C LEU A 24 13.88 -2.80 4.65
N LYS A 25 14.29 -2.24 5.79
CA LYS A 25 14.84 -0.90 5.87
C LYS A 25 16.09 -0.76 5.01
N GLN A 26 17.04 -1.69 5.12
CA GLN A 26 18.26 -1.67 4.31
C GLN A 26 17.94 -1.73 2.81
N LEU A 27 16.91 -2.48 2.47
CA LEU A 27 16.52 -2.68 1.07
C LEU A 27 15.83 -1.47 0.46
N LEU A 28 15.01 -0.75 1.23
CA LEU A 28 14.05 0.22 0.71
C LEU A 28 14.34 1.68 1.10
N ALA A 29 15.22 1.93 2.07
CA ALA A 29 15.41 3.27 2.63
C ALA A 29 15.97 4.29 1.63
N ASN A 30 16.70 3.86 0.61
CA ASN A 30 17.27 4.79 -0.38
C ASN A 30 16.21 5.40 -1.29
N ASP A 31 15.14 4.65 -1.57
CA ASP A 31 14.12 5.05 -2.54
C ASP A 31 12.82 5.54 -1.91
N TYR A 32 12.60 5.25 -0.62
CA TYR A 32 11.32 5.50 0.04
C TYR A 32 11.51 6.07 1.44
N GLN A 33 10.52 6.87 1.88
CA GLN A 33 10.37 7.19 3.30
C GLN A 33 9.72 6.00 3.98
N LEU A 34 10.27 5.59 5.12
CA LEU A 34 9.79 4.40 5.81
C LEU A 34 9.23 4.74 7.18
N ILE A 35 8.07 4.15 7.49
CA ILE A 35 7.50 4.13 8.83
C ILE A 35 7.30 2.67 9.22
N PHE A 36 7.36 2.39 10.52
CA PHE A 36 7.42 1.02 11.03
C PHE A 36 6.33 0.78 12.06
N ALA A 37 5.70 -0.40 12.00
CA ALA A 37 4.78 -0.86 13.01
C ALA A 37 5.13 -2.30 13.39
N ARG A 38 4.98 -2.65 14.67
CA ARG A 38 5.34 -3.96 15.19
C ARG A 38 4.13 -4.83 15.55
N ASN A 39 2.95 -4.29 15.38
CA ASN A 39 1.69 -5.03 15.59
C ASN A 39 0.57 -4.40 14.77
N GLY A 40 -0.58 -5.11 14.73
CA GLY A 40 -1.69 -4.68 13.90
C GLY A 40 -2.35 -3.38 14.35
N GLU A 41 -2.47 -3.17 15.65
CA GLU A 41 -3.09 -1.94 16.19
C GLU A 41 -2.26 -0.71 15.82
N GLU A 42 -0.95 -0.81 15.98
CA GLU A 42 -0.03 0.26 15.58
C GLU A 42 -0.10 0.51 14.08
N ALA A 43 -0.17 -0.57 13.28
CA ALA A 43 -0.30 -0.47 11.83
C ALA A 43 -1.57 0.29 11.41
N LEU A 44 -2.70 -0.03 12.04
CA LEU A 44 -3.97 0.67 11.76
C LEU A 44 -3.88 2.16 12.11
N LYS A 45 -3.33 2.48 13.27
CA LYS A 45 -3.18 3.87 13.72
C LYS A 45 -2.25 4.66 12.79
N LEU A 46 -1.10 4.10 12.43
CA LEU A 46 -0.14 4.77 11.55
C LEU A 46 -0.69 4.92 10.13
N THR A 47 -1.45 3.94 9.64
CA THR A 47 -2.08 4.07 8.33
C THR A 47 -3.07 5.23 8.31
N GLU A 48 -3.90 5.34 9.33
CA GLU A 48 -4.90 6.40 9.44
C GLU A 48 -4.25 7.78 9.56
N THR A 49 -3.23 7.92 10.42
CA THR A 49 -2.62 9.21 10.73
C THR A 49 -1.56 9.66 9.73
N ARG A 50 -0.84 8.74 9.12
CA ARG A 50 0.29 9.04 8.24
C ARG A 50 -0.02 8.83 6.76
N GLN A 51 -1.07 8.14 6.43
CA GLN A 51 -1.52 7.88 5.05
C GLN A 51 -0.36 7.44 4.13
N PRO A 52 0.25 6.27 4.39
CA PRO A 52 1.34 5.78 3.54
C PRO A 52 0.84 5.48 2.12
N ASN A 53 1.75 5.46 1.18
CA ASN A 53 1.44 5.17 -0.22
C ASN A 53 1.29 3.66 -0.48
N LEU A 54 1.89 2.83 0.36
CA LEU A 54 1.84 1.37 0.25
C LEU A 54 2.22 0.75 1.59
N ILE A 55 1.68 -0.43 1.88
CA ILE A 55 1.93 -1.16 3.12
C ILE A 55 2.50 -2.54 2.81
N LEU A 56 3.65 -2.87 3.42
CA LEU A 56 4.17 -4.24 3.47
C LEU A 56 3.80 -4.81 4.85
N LEU A 57 3.05 -5.89 4.86
CA LEU A 57 2.35 -6.36 6.07
C LEU A 57 2.57 -7.85 6.28
N ASP A 58 3.13 -8.22 7.44
CA ASP A 58 3.20 -9.62 7.84
C ASP A 58 1.83 -10.12 8.29
N VAL A 59 1.57 -11.40 8.07
CA VAL A 59 0.31 -12.04 8.47
C VAL A 59 0.37 -12.49 9.93
N MET A 60 1.48 -13.16 10.31
CA MET A 60 1.61 -13.79 11.63
C MET A 60 2.16 -12.82 12.65
N MET A 61 1.25 -12.17 13.39
CA MET A 61 1.60 -11.25 14.46
C MET A 61 0.75 -11.53 15.70
N PRO A 62 1.26 -11.30 16.92
CA PRO A 62 0.44 -11.36 18.12
C PRO A 62 -0.70 -10.35 18.08
N GLY A 63 -1.87 -10.75 18.55
CA GLY A 63 -3.07 -9.90 18.50
C GLY A 63 -3.74 -9.96 17.14
N LEU A 64 -3.93 -8.82 16.48
CA LEU A 64 -4.53 -8.78 15.15
C LEU A 64 -3.59 -9.42 14.12
N THR A 65 -4.13 -10.34 13.31
CA THR A 65 -3.38 -10.88 12.18
C THR A 65 -3.29 -9.85 11.05
N GLY A 66 -2.34 -10.06 10.13
CA GLY A 66 -2.27 -9.21 8.94
C GLY A 66 -3.53 -9.24 8.11
N PHE A 67 -4.22 -10.38 8.02
CA PHE A 67 -5.49 -10.49 7.32
C PHE A 67 -6.56 -9.58 7.94
N GLU A 68 -6.66 -9.60 9.26
CA GLU A 68 -7.62 -8.73 9.99
C GLU A 68 -7.31 -7.25 9.79
N VAL A 69 -6.03 -6.88 9.85
CA VAL A 69 -5.59 -5.50 9.60
C VAL A 69 -6.00 -5.07 8.18
N CYS A 70 -5.70 -5.88 7.19
CA CYS A 70 -6.03 -5.59 5.80
C CYS A 70 -7.54 -5.40 5.60
N ARG A 71 -8.35 -6.32 6.14
CA ARG A 71 -9.81 -6.21 6.04
C ARG A 71 -10.32 -4.92 6.64
N GLN A 72 -9.82 -4.53 7.82
CA GLN A 72 -10.24 -3.28 8.46
C GLN A 72 -9.86 -2.06 7.62
N LEU A 73 -8.65 -2.04 7.04
CA LEU A 73 -8.22 -0.96 6.16
C LEU A 73 -9.10 -0.84 4.92
N LYS A 74 -9.52 -1.96 4.36
CA LYS A 74 -10.34 -1.98 3.14
C LYS A 74 -11.80 -1.61 3.39
N GLN A 75 -12.26 -1.67 4.64
CA GLN A 75 -13.61 -1.26 5.03
C GLN A 75 -13.75 0.24 5.24
N GLN A 76 -12.64 0.97 5.40
CA GLN A 76 -12.65 2.41 5.66
C GLN A 76 -12.35 3.21 4.39
N ALA A 77 -13.15 4.23 4.14
CA ALA A 77 -13.01 5.07 2.95
C ALA A 77 -11.65 5.76 2.86
N ASP A 78 -11.07 6.14 4.01
CA ASP A 78 -9.81 6.88 4.06
C ASP A 78 -8.57 6.02 3.80
N THR A 79 -8.68 4.70 3.91
CA THR A 79 -7.53 3.78 3.83
C THR A 79 -7.69 2.68 2.78
N ARG A 80 -8.89 2.44 2.26
CA ARG A 80 -9.16 1.33 1.33
C ARG A 80 -8.40 1.43 0.02
N HIS A 81 -7.98 2.64 -0.38
CA HIS A 81 -7.23 2.86 -1.62
C HIS A 81 -5.74 2.52 -1.50
N ILE A 82 -5.23 2.36 -0.27
CA ILE A 82 -3.81 2.09 -0.05
C ILE A 82 -3.50 0.63 -0.36
N PRO A 83 -2.58 0.34 -1.32
CA PRO A 83 -2.25 -1.04 -1.65
C PRO A 83 -1.54 -1.74 -0.49
N VAL A 84 -1.94 -2.98 -0.23
CA VAL A 84 -1.34 -3.84 0.79
C VAL A 84 -0.69 -5.03 0.11
N ILE A 85 0.59 -5.27 0.42
CA ILE A 85 1.33 -6.45 -0.01
C ILE A 85 1.68 -7.24 1.24
N PHE A 86 1.25 -8.50 1.30
CA PHE A 86 1.68 -9.38 2.39
C PHE A 86 3.10 -9.87 2.17
N VAL A 87 3.92 -9.80 3.22
CA VAL A 87 5.29 -10.33 3.22
C VAL A 87 5.41 -11.28 4.41
N THR A 88 5.25 -12.57 4.16
CA THR A 88 5.05 -13.55 5.24
C THR A 88 5.70 -14.90 4.93
N ALA A 89 5.98 -15.67 5.99
CA ALA A 89 6.47 -17.03 5.88
C ALA A 89 5.38 -18.02 5.46
N LEU A 90 4.10 -17.63 5.53
CA LEU A 90 3.00 -18.46 5.08
C LEU A 90 3.04 -18.60 3.56
N ASN A 91 3.04 -19.83 3.07
CA ASN A 91 3.15 -20.12 1.62
C ASN A 91 2.10 -21.12 1.15
N ASP A 92 1.06 -21.34 1.95
CA ASP A 92 -0.05 -22.22 1.62
C ASP A 92 -0.99 -21.50 0.65
N GLU A 93 -1.46 -22.21 -0.37
CA GLU A 93 -2.41 -21.69 -1.35
C GLU A 93 -3.69 -21.13 -0.69
N HIS A 94 -4.18 -21.80 0.36
CA HIS A 94 -5.35 -21.36 1.10
C HIS A 94 -5.11 -19.98 1.76
N GLU A 95 -3.95 -19.78 2.35
CA GLU A 95 -3.61 -18.52 3.01
C GLU A 95 -3.33 -17.40 2.01
N GLU A 96 -2.74 -17.73 0.87
CA GLU A 96 -2.57 -16.78 -0.24
C GLU A 96 -3.94 -16.31 -0.75
N THR A 97 -4.87 -17.23 -0.92
CA THR A 97 -6.24 -16.92 -1.31
C THR A 97 -6.91 -16.03 -0.26
N GLU A 98 -6.75 -16.33 1.02
CA GLU A 98 -7.27 -15.52 2.11
C GLU A 98 -6.70 -14.09 2.08
N GLY A 99 -5.41 -13.95 1.75
CA GLY A 99 -4.78 -12.64 1.61
C GLY A 99 -5.41 -11.79 0.51
N PHE A 100 -5.65 -12.37 -0.67
CA PHE A 100 -6.31 -11.67 -1.76
C PHE A 100 -7.77 -11.36 -1.43
N ASP A 101 -8.48 -12.28 -0.78
CA ASP A 101 -9.85 -12.05 -0.31
C ASP A 101 -9.93 -10.92 0.71
N ALA A 102 -8.90 -10.75 1.53
CA ALA A 102 -8.82 -9.64 2.48
C ALA A 102 -8.62 -8.28 1.80
N GLY A 103 -8.27 -8.27 0.51
CA GLY A 103 -8.11 -7.06 -0.28
C GLY A 103 -6.67 -6.70 -0.61
N ALA A 104 -5.71 -7.60 -0.38
CA ALA A 104 -4.31 -7.37 -0.76
C ALA A 104 -4.14 -7.37 -2.28
N VAL A 105 -3.17 -6.60 -2.76
CA VAL A 105 -2.85 -6.55 -4.19
C VAL A 105 -1.76 -7.54 -4.57
N ASP A 106 -1.00 -8.04 -3.60
CA ASP A 106 0.09 -8.99 -3.85
C ASP A 106 0.47 -9.75 -2.57
N TYR A 107 1.28 -10.78 -2.75
CA TYR A 107 1.69 -11.69 -1.69
C TYR A 107 3.13 -12.14 -1.95
N ILE A 108 4.03 -11.85 -1.02
CA ILE A 108 5.45 -12.20 -1.12
C ILE A 108 5.81 -13.17 0.00
N THR A 109 6.37 -14.32 -0.34
CA THR A 109 6.75 -15.35 0.63
C THR A 109 8.18 -15.12 1.13
N LYS A 110 8.39 -15.25 2.44
CA LYS A 110 9.72 -15.27 3.04
C LYS A 110 10.38 -16.64 2.80
N PRO A 111 11.74 -16.72 2.62
CA PRO A 111 12.68 -15.60 2.66
C PRO A 111 12.54 -14.70 1.45
N ILE A 112 12.64 -13.39 1.68
CA ILE A 112 12.43 -12.41 0.61
C ILE A 112 13.58 -12.37 -0.38
N SER A 113 13.24 -12.19 -1.66
CA SER A 113 14.20 -11.82 -2.68
C SER A 113 14.23 -10.31 -2.79
N PRO A 114 15.39 -9.65 -2.59
CA PRO A 114 15.48 -8.19 -2.71
C PRO A 114 14.94 -7.66 -4.04
N ALA A 115 15.25 -8.33 -5.14
CA ALA A 115 14.81 -7.91 -6.47
C ALA A 115 13.28 -7.99 -6.61
N ILE A 116 12.66 -9.04 -6.06
CA ILE A 116 11.21 -9.21 -6.12
C ILE A 116 10.49 -8.15 -5.28
N VAL A 117 10.96 -7.90 -4.05
CA VAL A 117 10.36 -6.88 -3.18
C VAL A 117 10.42 -5.51 -3.84
N LYS A 118 11.58 -5.12 -4.35
CA LYS A 118 11.75 -3.84 -5.04
C LYS A 118 10.84 -3.71 -6.26
N ALA A 119 10.77 -4.76 -7.07
CA ALA A 119 9.95 -4.78 -8.28
C ALA A 119 8.46 -4.67 -7.97
N ARG A 120 7.97 -5.42 -6.97
CA ARG A 120 6.56 -5.42 -6.58
C ARG A 120 6.13 -4.08 -6.00
N VAL A 121 6.94 -3.50 -5.12
CA VAL A 121 6.67 -2.18 -4.54
C VAL A 121 6.58 -1.13 -5.65
N LYS A 122 7.55 -1.10 -6.54
CA LYS A 122 7.58 -0.16 -7.65
C LYS A 122 6.37 -0.32 -8.58
N THR A 123 6.01 -1.55 -8.92
CA THR A 123 4.88 -1.85 -9.78
C THR A 123 3.56 -1.35 -9.19
N HIS A 124 3.29 -1.67 -7.92
CA HIS A 124 2.02 -1.29 -7.30
C HIS A 124 1.92 0.21 -7.03
N LEU A 125 3.03 0.88 -6.71
CA LEU A 125 3.04 2.34 -6.62
C LEU A 125 2.74 3.00 -7.97
N SER A 126 3.26 2.45 -9.05
CA SER A 126 3.01 2.95 -10.41
C SER A 126 1.55 2.78 -10.82
N LEU A 127 0.93 1.66 -10.44
CA LEU A 127 -0.49 1.39 -10.73
C LEU A 127 -1.40 2.37 -9.99
N VAL A 128 -1.11 2.71 -8.75
CA VAL A 128 -1.88 3.70 -7.99
C VAL A 128 -1.79 5.07 -8.66
N GLN A 129 -0.61 5.49 -9.08
CA GLN A 129 -0.42 6.75 -9.78
C GLN A 129 -1.19 6.80 -11.11
N ALA A 130 -1.22 5.70 -11.85
CA ALA A 130 -1.97 5.59 -13.10
C ALA A 130 -3.47 5.73 -12.86
N ASP A 131 -4.01 5.07 -11.83
CA ASP A 131 -5.41 5.16 -11.46
C ASP A 131 -5.80 6.59 -11.06
N GLU A 132 -4.99 7.25 -10.25
CA GLU A 132 -5.21 8.64 -9.86
C GLU A 132 -5.24 9.58 -11.06
N LEU A 133 -4.35 9.38 -12.02
CA LEU A 133 -4.29 10.17 -13.25
C LEU A 133 -5.55 9.97 -14.10
N LEU A 134 -6.01 8.72 -14.26
CA LEU A 134 -7.24 8.41 -14.98
C LEU A 134 -8.46 9.07 -14.33
N ASP A 135 -8.59 8.98 -13.02
CA ASP A 135 -9.68 9.63 -12.28
C ASP A 135 -9.68 11.15 -12.49
N SER A 136 -8.53 11.77 -12.45
CA SER A 136 -8.40 13.21 -12.71
C SER A 136 -8.84 13.59 -14.12
N ARG A 137 -8.45 12.82 -15.12
CA ARG A 137 -8.87 13.04 -16.51
C ARG A 137 -10.35 12.87 -16.69
N LEU A 138 -10.95 11.85 -16.09
CA LEU A 138 -12.40 11.62 -16.14
C LEU A 138 -13.17 12.77 -15.52
N GLN A 139 -12.73 13.28 -14.38
CA GLN A 139 -13.37 14.44 -13.73
C GLN A 139 -13.33 15.69 -14.62
N VAL A 140 -12.20 15.96 -15.27
CA VAL A 140 -12.08 17.10 -16.18
C VAL A 140 -13.03 16.95 -17.37
N VAL A 141 -13.08 15.78 -17.99
CA VAL A 141 -13.97 15.50 -19.12
C VAL A 141 -15.44 15.66 -18.72
N GLN A 142 -15.83 15.15 -17.56
CA GLN A 142 -17.21 15.29 -17.06
C GLN A 142 -17.58 16.74 -16.82
N ARG A 143 -16.69 17.55 -16.25
CA ARG A 143 -16.93 18.97 -16.02
C ARG A 143 -17.07 19.75 -17.33
N LEU A 144 -16.26 19.45 -18.33
CA LEU A 144 -16.36 20.07 -19.67
C LEU A 144 -17.64 19.66 -20.38
N GLY A 145 -18.06 18.38 -20.23
CA GLY A 145 -19.31 17.91 -20.80
C GLY A 145 -20.52 18.65 -20.23
N LYS A 146 -20.56 18.83 -18.91
CA LYS A 146 -21.66 19.60 -18.25
C LYS A 146 -21.67 21.05 -18.67
N ALA A 147 -20.51 21.69 -18.83
CA ALA A 147 -20.41 23.08 -19.27
C ALA A 147 -20.90 23.23 -20.72
N ALA A 148 -20.64 22.27 -21.60
CA ALA A 148 -21.11 22.26 -22.96
C ALA A 148 -22.65 22.11 -23.05
N GLU A 149 -23.24 21.26 -22.22
CA GLU A 149 -24.69 21.08 -22.13
C GLU A 149 -25.40 22.36 -21.70
N TYR A 150 -24.82 23.10 -20.78
CA TYR A 150 -25.38 24.39 -20.33
C TYR A 150 -25.38 25.46 -21.40
N LYS A 151 -24.45 25.42 -22.35
CA LYS A 151 -24.36 26.43 -23.43
C LYS A 151 -25.35 26.18 -24.56
N ASP A 152 -25.87 24.99 -24.71
CA ASP A 152 -26.80 24.60 -25.77
C ASP A 152 -28.28 24.89 -25.41
N ASN A 153 -28.52 25.44 -24.25
CA ASN A 153 -29.83 25.90 -23.82
C ASN A 153 -29.87 27.44 -23.81
#